data_e1571949fda62c32df6eafd9b7caa590
#
_entry.id   e1571949fda62c32df6eafd9b7caa590
#
_cell.length_a   1.000
_cell.length_b   1.000
_cell.length_c   1.000
_cell.angle_alpha   90.00
_cell.angle_beta   90.00
_cell.angle_gamma   90.00
#
_symmetry.space_group_name_H-M   'P 1'
#
loop_
_entity.id
_entity.type
_entity.pdbx_description
1 polymer ?
#
loop_
_entity_poly.entity_id
_entity_poly.type
_entity_poly.pdbx_seq_one_letter_code
_entity_poly.pdbx_strand_id
1 'polypeptide(L)'
;MPPKMASQQVSAYDNEPDLLGASQNKKNNALEDSSDLGTLNVEEVSGDIFDAPPNAVLIHACNCIGDWGAGIAAAFKKHYPSAHKIHQEFCKKGPNGKATTATAQLILPVDAQPCRHYVGCLFTSVYFGKRRDSPKVILENTGPAMENLLRQIAEESKVKEITELRICKINSGLFKVPWEDTLEVLRNIKLEQGMPTTVTVFERP
;
A
#
# COMPACT_ATOMS: atom_id res chain seq x y z
N MET A 1 36.73 -42.32 30.87
CA MET A 1 37.96 -42.98 30.33
C MET A 1 37.76 -43.20 28.84
N PRO A 2 38.66 -42.65 28.01
CA PRO A 2 38.71 -42.93 26.59
C PRO A 2 39.65 -44.13 26.29
N PRO A 3 39.69 -44.60 25.04
CA PRO A 3 40.93 -44.48 24.27
C PRO A 3 40.67 -44.02 22.84
N LYS A 4 41.46 -43.06 22.33
CA LYS A 4 42.79 -43.07 21.66
C LYS A 4 42.76 -43.67 20.25
N MET A 5 42.94 -42.75 19.28
CA MET A 5 44.00 -42.62 18.29
C MET A 5 44.37 -43.82 17.43
N ALA A 6 44.37 -43.60 16.11
CA ALA A 6 45.51 -43.93 15.25
C ALA A 6 45.45 -43.17 13.91
N SER A 7 46.50 -42.48 13.65
CA SER A 7 46.96 -41.78 12.46
C SER A 7 47.68 -42.73 11.48
N GLN A 8 47.70 -42.39 10.17
CA GLN A 8 48.81 -42.59 9.22
C GLN A 8 48.34 -42.03 7.85
N GLN A 9 48.82 -40.96 7.31
CA GLN A 9 50.08 -40.61 6.65
C GLN A 9 50.30 -41.27 5.27
N VAL A 10 50.36 -40.31 4.31
CA VAL A 10 51.18 -40.01 3.11
C VAL A 10 51.14 -40.94 1.90
N SER A 11 50.95 -40.38 0.71
CA SER A 11 51.95 -40.32 -0.34
C SER A 11 51.54 -39.37 -1.49
N ALA A 12 52.41 -38.45 -1.79
CA ALA A 12 52.40 -37.58 -2.95
C ALA A 12 52.91 -38.31 -4.20
N TYR A 13 52.42 -37.93 -5.38
CA TYR A 13 53.19 -37.90 -6.63
C TYR A 13 52.68 -36.78 -7.52
N ASP A 14 53.61 -35.92 -7.87
CA ASP A 14 53.58 -34.86 -8.87
C ASP A 14 53.31 -35.40 -10.26
N ASN A 15 52.65 -34.61 -11.09
CA ASN A 15 53.04 -34.28 -12.47
C ASN A 15 52.07 -33.28 -13.10
N GLU A 16 52.51 -32.06 -13.35
CA GLU A 16 52.13 -31.19 -14.45
C GLU A 16 53.02 -31.49 -15.68
N PRO A 17 52.80 -30.94 -16.90
CA PRO A 17 51.81 -29.98 -17.41
C PRO A 17 51.14 -30.40 -18.74
N ASP A 18 50.11 -29.72 -19.22
CA ASP A 18 50.15 -29.04 -20.54
C ASP A 18 48.86 -28.26 -20.88
N LEU A 19 49.11 -27.14 -21.34
CA LEU A 19 48.59 -26.04 -22.08
C LEU A 19 47.31 -26.23 -22.95
N LEU A 20 46.54 -25.12 -23.02
CA LEU A 20 45.68 -24.63 -24.12
C LEU A 20 44.20 -24.99 -24.10
N GLY A 21 43.39 -23.92 -23.85
CA GLY A 21 41.98 -23.92 -24.14
C GLY A 21 41.25 -22.78 -23.49
N ALA A 22 41.55 -21.53 -23.91
CA ALA A 22 40.74 -20.38 -23.55
C ALA A 22 39.30 -20.54 -24.08
N SER A 23 38.35 -20.74 -23.17
CA SER A 23 36.95 -20.49 -23.45
C SER A 23 36.43 -19.50 -22.43
N GLN A 24 36.28 -18.27 -22.89
CA GLN A 24 35.67 -17.19 -22.15
C GLN A 24 34.20 -17.52 -21.91
N ASN A 25 33.91 -18.02 -20.72
CA ASN A 25 32.53 -18.11 -20.26
C ASN A 25 32.13 -16.72 -19.76
N LYS A 26 31.57 -15.91 -20.67
CA LYS A 26 30.83 -14.71 -20.32
C LYS A 26 29.70 -15.12 -19.37
N LYS A 27 29.91 -14.90 -18.08
CA LYS A 27 28.82 -14.77 -17.14
C LYS A 27 28.00 -13.57 -17.59
N ASN A 28 26.95 -13.84 -18.33
CA ASN A 28 25.85 -12.88 -18.51
C ASN A 28 25.26 -12.65 -17.12
N ASN A 29 25.72 -11.59 -16.48
CA ASN A 29 24.97 -10.92 -15.44
C ASN A 29 23.73 -10.37 -16.16
N ALA A 30 22.66 -11.14 -16.15
CA ALA A 30 21.33 -10.60 -16.38
C ALA A 30 21.10 -9.64 -15.20
N LEU A 31 21.41 -8.37 -15.43
CA LEU A 31 20.77 -7.27 -14.71
C LEU A 31 19.28 -7.49 -14.97
N GLU A 32 18.55 -7.89 -13.92
CA GLU A 32 17.10 -7.89 -13.96
C GLU A 32 16.70 -6.48 -14.37
N ASP A 33 16.19 -6.41 -15.59
CA ASP A 33 15.54 -5.24 -16.14
C ASP A 33 14.42 -4.87 -15.16
N SER A 34 14.62 -3.81 -14.38
CA SER A 34 13.55 -3.19 -13.60
C SER A 34 12.58 -2.60 -14.62
N SER A 35 11.71 -3.47 -15.17
CA SER A 35 10.66 -3.06 -16.07
C SER A 35 9.90 -1.90 -15.41
N ASP A 36 9.94 -0.73 -16.05
CA ASP A 36 9.10 0.41 -15.65
C ASP A 36 7.64 -0.05 -15.76
N LEU A 37 7.04 -0.40 -14.64
CA LEU A 37 5.64 -0.86 -14.56
C LEU A 37 4.64 0.29 -14.78
N GLY A 38 5.15 1.48 -15.09
CA GLY A 38 4.36 2.67 -15.33
C GLY A 38 3.86 3.34 -14.05
N THR A 39 2.83 4.15 -14.20
CA THR A 39 2.19 4.87 -13.11
C THR A 39 0.76 4.42 -12.88
N LEU A 40 0.21 4.75 -11.71
CA LEU A 40 -1.17 4.43 -11.35
C LEU A 40 -2.17 5.03 -12.35
N ASN A 41 -2.98 4.18 -12.96
CA ASN A 41 -4.11 4.61 -13.79
C ASN A 41 -5.25 5.09 -12.88
N VAL A 42 -5.76 6.31 -13.12
CA VAL A 42 -6.86 6.90 -12.36
C VAL A 42 -8.02 7.18 -13.28
N GLU A 43 -9.10 6.43 -13.12
CA GLU A 43 -10.35 6.56 -13.86
C GLU A 43 -11.38 7.30 -13.03
N GLU A 44 -12.20 8.15 -13.66
CA GLU A 44 -13.27 8.90 -12.96
C GLU A 44 -14.64 8.47 -13.50
N VAL A 45 -15.55 8.13 -12.59
CA VAL A 45 -16.91 7.70 -12.92
C VAL A 45 -17.94 8.37 -12.00
N SER A 46 -19.17 8.55 -12.51
CA SER A 46 -20.30 8.96 -11.68
C SER A 46 -20.94 7.74 -11.02
N GLY A 47 -21.17 7.81 -9.71
CA GLY A 47 -21.79 6.70 -8.98
C GLY A 47 -21.57 6.77 -7.47
N ASP A 48 -22.08 5.78 -6.76
CA ASP A 48 -21.86 5.64 -5.31
C ASP A 48 -20.67 4.71 -5.04
N ILE A 49 -19.68 5.19 -4.33
CA ILE A 49 -18.51 4.40 -3.94
C ILE A 49 -18.89 3.13 -3.17
N PHE A 50 -20.02 3.17 -2.42
CA PHE A 50 -20.48 2.05 -1.59
C PHE A 50 -21.23 0.97 -2.37
N ASP A 51 -21.65 1.25 -3.61
CA ASP A 51 -22.26 0.26 -4.51
C ASP A 51 -21.18 -0.57 -5.20
N ALA A 52 -20.38 -1.28 -4.41
CA ALA A 52 -19.21 -2.02 -4.84
C ALA A 52 -19.44 -3.54 -4.76
N PRO A 53 -18.79 -4.33 -5.63
CA PRO A 53 -18.78 -5.78 -5.52
C PRO A 53 -18.04 -6.24 -4.25
N PRO A 54 -18.33 -7.45 -3.75
CA PRO A 54 -17.57 -8.03 -2.66
C PRO A 54 -16.06 -8.03 -2.94
N ASN A 55 -15.25 -7.89 -1.90
CA ASN A 55 -13.79 -7.81 -1.95
C ASN A 55 -13.22 -6.57 -2.67
N ALA A 56 -14.04 -5.57 -2.99
CA ALA A 56 -13.52 -4.26 -3.39
C ALA A 56 -12.83 -3.55 -2.21
N VAL A 57 -11.82 -2.74 -2.50
CA VAL A 57 -11.20 -1.83 -1.53
C VAL A 57 -11.79 -0.44 -1.69
N LEU A 58 -12.47 0.05 -0.66
CA LEU A 58 -13.03 1.40 -0.64
C LEU A 58 -12.09 2.33 0.13
N ILE A 59 -11.60 3.37 -0.54
CA ILE A 59 -10.48 4.19 -0.06
C ILE A 59 -10.97 5.60 0.27
N HIS A 60 -10.55 6.11 1.42
CA HIS A 60 -10.78 7.51 1.78
C HIS A 60 -9.61 8.14 2.56
N ALA A 61 -9.53 9.47 2.53
CA ALA A 61 -8.55 10.21 3.32
C ALA A 61 -8.99 10.33 4.78
N CYS A 62 -8.04 10.09 5.69
CA CYS A 62 -8.25 10.06 7.13
C CYS A 62 -7.34 11.04 7.86
N ASN A 63 -7.77 11.43 9.06
CA ASN A 63 -6.90 12.05 10.04
C ASN A 63 -6.22 10.97 10.91
N CYS A 64 -5.11 11.34 11.56
CA CYS A 64 -4.33 10.40 12.37
C CYS A 64 -4.90 10.14 13.77
N ILE A 65 -5.95 10.83 14.19
CA ILE A 65 -6.57 10.65 15.51
C ILE A 65 -7.77 9.69 15.52
N GLY A 66 -8.09 9.08 14.36
CA GLY A 66 -9.12 8.04 14.27
C GLY A 66 -10.55 8.56 14.26
N ASP A 67 -10.79 9.81 13.88
CA ASP A 67 -12.13 10.38 13.85
C ASP A 67 -12.75 10.34 12.43
N TRP A 68 -13.87 9.64 12.32
CA TRP A 68 -14.73 9.60 11.13
C TRP A 68 -16.03 10.37 11.39
N GLY A 69 -15.90 11.65 11.78
CA GLY A 69 -17.03 12.43 12.29
C GLY A 69 -17.82 13.21 11.24
N ALA A 70 -17.28 13.43 10.02
CA ALA A 70 -17.93 14.28 9.02
C ALA A 70 -17.57 13.89 7.58
N GLY A 71 -18.33 14.44 6.61
CA GLY A 71 -18.13 14.19 5.18
C GLY A 71 -18.23 12.72 4.82
N ILE A 72 -17.41 12.27 3.87
CA ILE A 72 -17.37 10.88 3.42
C ILE A 72 -16.97 9.92 4.55
N ALA A 73 -16.11 10.34 5.49
CA ALA A 73 -15.70 9.52 6.62
C ALA A 73 -16.90 9.16 7.52
N ALA A 74 -17.87 10.07 7.73
CA ALA A 74 -19.09 9.76 8.46
C ALA A 74 -19.96 8.72 7.73
N ALA A 75 -19.99 8.73 6.40
CA ALA A 75 -20.66 7.70 5.62
C ALA A 75 -19.93 6.35 5.77
N PHE A 76 -18.61 6.30 5.71
CA PHE A 76 -17.82 5.09 6.00
C PHE A 76 -18.13 4.55 7.40
N LYS A 77 -18.18 5.40 8.44
CA LYS A 77 -18.55 5.00 9.79
C LYS A 77 -19.93 4.35 9.86
N LYS A 78 -20.90 4.87 9.10
CA LYS A 78 -22.26 4.32 9.04
C LYS A 78 -22.29 2.94 8.36
N HIS A 79 -21.57 2.78 7.25
CA HIS A 79 -21.51 1.53 6.48
C HIS A 79 -20.60 0.47 7.14
N TYR A 80 -19.51 0.90 7.81
CA TYR A 80 -18.47 0.03 8.36
C TYR A 80 -18.16 0.35 9.82
N PRO A 81 -19.12 0.16 10.76
CA PRO A 81 -18.92 0.51 12.16
C PRO A 81 -17.85 -0.32 12.86
N SER A 82 -17.65 -1.58 12.45
CA SER A 82 -16.59 -2.45 13.00
C SER A 82 -15.21 -2.04 12.48
N ALA A 83 -15.10 -1.70 11.18
CA ALA A 83 -13.87 -1.17 10.62
C ALA A 83 -13.48 0.16 11.28
N HIS A 84 -14.45 1.04 11.59
CA HIS A 84 -14.18 2.27 12.33
C HIS A 84 -13.57 2.01 13.72
N LYS A 85 -14.06 1.01 14.46
CA LYS A 85 -13.46 0.64 15.76
C LYS A 85 -12.02 0.17 15.61
N ILE A 86 -11.75 -0.67 14.61
CA ILE A 86 -10.38 -1.13 14.30
C ILE A 86 -9.49 0.06 13.95
N HIS A 87 -9.99 0.99 13.14
CA HIS A 87 -9.27 2.22 12.78
C HIS A 87 -8.92 3.06 14.01
N GLN A 88 -9.87 3.26 14.93
CA GLN A 88 -9.62 4.00 16.17
C GLN A 88 -8.54 3.34 17.03
N GLU A 89 -8.59 2.01 17.19
CA GLU A 89 -7.59 1.28 17.97
C GLU A 89 -6.19 1.32 17.29
N PHE A 90 -6.16 1.25 15.96
CA PHE A 90 -4.91 1.43 15.21
C PHE A 90 -4.30 2.81 15.47
N CYS A 91 -5.08 3.88 15.37
CA CYS A 91 -4.62 5.23 15.64
C CYS A 91 -4.09 5.39 17.07
N LYS A 92 -4.82 4.88 18.08
CA LYS A 92 -4.40 4.95 19.49
C LYS A 92 -3.07 4.23 19.78
N LYS A 93 -2.76 3.17 19.02
CA LYS A 93 -1.51 2.40 19.16
C LYS A 93 -0.30 3.06 18.49
N GLY A 94 -0.52 4.05 17.66
CA GLY A 94 0.54 4.78 16.98
C GLY A 94 1.34 5.69 17.92
N PRO A 95 2.42 6.28 17.43
CA PRO A 95 3.26 7.19 18.22
C PRO A 95 2.45 8.34 18.82
N ASN A 96 2.59 8.58 20.11
CA ASN A 96 1.83 9.60 20.87
C ASN A 96 0.30 9.46 20.73
N GLY A 97 -0.21 8.23 20.61
CA GLY A 97 -1.64 7.94 20.49
C GLY A 97 -2.28 8.37 19.17
N LYS A 98 -1.49 8.46 18.11
CA LYS A 98 -1.95 8.83 16.76
C LYS A 98 -1.28 7.97 15.69
N ALA A 99 -1.97 7.73 14.58
CA ALA A 99 -1.34 7.17 13.39
C ALA A 99 -0.28 8.15 12.82
N THR A 100 0.56 7.66 11.92
CA THR A 100 1.59 8.46 11.24
C THR A 100 1.05 8.94 9.90
N THR A 101 1.24 10.22 9.57
CA THR A 101 0.94 10.76 8.23
C THR A 101 1.82 10.10 7.17
N ALA A 102 1.43 10.21 5.91
CA ALA A 102 2.10 9.59 4.78
C ALA A 102 2.14 8.03 4.85
N THR A 103 1.28 7.43 5.70
CA THR A 103 1.06 5.98 5.77
C THR A 103 -0.41 5.64 5.51
N ALA A 104 -0.72 4.36 5.46
CA ALA A 104 -2.09 3.89 5.29
C ALA A 104 -2.41 2.70 6.20
N GLN A 105 -3.69 2.41 6.33
CA GLN A 105 -4.20 1.20 6.96
C GLN A 105 -5.17 0.52 5.99
N LEU A 106 -4.91 -0.74 5.64
CA LEU A 106 -5.88 -1.61 5.00
C LEU A 106 -6.64 -2.39 6.09
N ILE A 107 -7.95 -2.21 6.16
CA ILE A 107 -8.82 -2.94 7.09
C ILE A 107 -9.54 -4.02 6.31
N LEU A 108 -9.41 -5.25 6.77
CA LEU A 108 -10.05 -6.42 6.18
C LEU A 108 -11.57 -6.35 6.30
N PRO A 109 -12.34 -7.08 5.48
CA PRO A 109 -13.80 -7.14 5.59
C PRO A 109 -14.24 -7.74 6.94
N VAL A 110 -14.64 -6.89 7.87
CA VAL A 110 -15.04 -7.26 9.25
C VAL A 110 -16.49 -6.96 9.57
N ASP A 111 -17.13 -6.12 8.76
CA ASP A 111 -18.55 -5.81 8.90
C ASP A 111 -19.41 -6.88 8.20
N ALA A 112 -20.55 -7.20 8.83
CA ALA A 112 -21.45 -8.24 8.34
C ALA A 112 -22.08 -7.87 6.99
N GLN A 113 -22.57 -8.89 6.28
CA GLN A 113 -23.32 -8.76 5.03
C GLN A 113 -24.30 -7.55 5.00
N PRO A 114 -24.49 -6.88 3.84
CA PRO A 114 -24.01 -7.32 2.53
C PRO A 114 -22.60 -6.84 2.16
N CYS A 115 -21.96 -6.01 2.99
CA CYS A 115 -20.76 -5.25 2.66
C CYS A 115 -19.47 -6.00 3.04
N ARG A 116 -19.01 -6.92 2.19
CA ARG A 116 -17.68 -7.56 2.33
C ARG A 116 -16.61 -6.73 1.63
N HIS A 117 -16.42 -5.49 2.06
CA HIS A 117 -15.43 -4.61 1.47
C HIS A 117 -14.24 -4.41 2.42
N TYR A 118 -13.07 -4.26 1.83
CA TYR A 118 -11.92 -3.71 2.51
C TYR A 118 -12.09 -2.19 2.66
N VAL A 119 -11.52 -1.61 3.70
CA VAL A 119 -11.47 -0.15 3.86
C VAL A 119 -10.03 0.31 3.87
N GLY A 120 -9.67 1.13 2.89
CA GLY A 120 -8.37 1.78 2.77
C GLY A 120 -8.38 3.17 3.39
N CYS A 121 -7.61 3.37 4.45
CA CYS A 121 -7.50 4.65 5.17
C CYS A 121 -6.16 5.31 4.84
N LEU A 122 -6.16 6.43 4.15
CA LEU A 122 -4.95 7.21 3.84
C LEU A 122 -4.76 8.30 4.90
N PHE A 123 -3.68 8.26 5.66
CA PHE A 123 -3.38 9.28 6.67
C PHE A 123 -2.74 10.51 6.04
N THR A 124 -3.56 11.41 5.49
CA THR A 124 -3.09 12.59 4.77
C THR A 124 -2.96 13.84 5.65
N SER A 125 -3.60 13.87 6.82
CA SER A 125 -3.50 14.98 7.78
C SER A 125 -3.49 14.47 9.21
N VAL A 126 -2.74 15.13 10.10
CA VAL A 126 -2.73 14.77 11.54
C VAL A 126 -4.09 15.00 12.18
N TYR A 127 -4.72 16.13 11.89
CA TYR A 127 -5.99 16.54 12.45
C TYR A 127 -7.03 16.86 11.37
N PHE A 128 -8.20 17.29 11.79
CA PHE A 128 -9.30 17.73 10.93
C PHE A 128 -9.83 19.12 11.32
N GLY A 129 -10.74 19.67 10.53
CA GLY A 129 -11.39 20.96 10.78
C GLY A 129 -10.39 22.13 10.73
N LYS A 130 -10.42 22.98 11.74
CA LYS A 130 -9.51 24.16 11.81
C LYS A 130 -8.05 23.77 12.08
N ARG A 131 -7.80 22.59 12.63
CA ARG A 131 -6.45 22.10 12.95
C ARG A 131 -5.85 21.19 11.88
N ARG A 132 -6.54 21.00 10.75
CA ARG A 132 -5.99 20.20 9.65
C ARG A 132 -4.68 20.81 9.16
N ASP A 133 -3.84 19.96 8.59
CA ASP A 133 -2.61 20.41 7.96
C ASP A 133 -2.90 21.32 6.74
N SER A 134 -1.88 22.04 6.27
CA SER A 134 -2.02 22.87 5.08
C SER A 134 -2.23 21.98 3.83
N PRO A 135 -2.87 22.54 2.76
CA PRO A 135 -3.05 21.80 1.51
C PRO A 135 -1.74 21.21 0.96
N LYS A 136 -0.65 21.96 1.05
CA LYS A 136 0.69 21.50 0.63
C LYS A 136 1.11 20.22 1.39
N VAL A 137 1.03 20.24 2.72
CA VAL A 137 1.40 19.09 3.57
C VAL A 137 0.48 17.89 3.31
N ILE A 138 -0.81 18.13 3.10
CA ILE A 138 -1.77 17.07 2.75
C ILE A 138 -1.39 16.40 1.42
N LEU A 139 -1.02 17.17 0.41
CA LEU A 139 -0.56 16.65 -0.89
C LEU A 139 0.75 15.87 -0.74
N GLU A 140 1.73 16.40 0.00
CA GLU A 140 3.00 15.73 0.29
C GLU A 140 2.79 14.37 0.98
N ASN A 141 1.77 14.24 1.82
CA ASN A 141 1.43 12.98 2.49
C ASN A 141 0.62 12.01 1.60
N THR A 142 -0.08 12.50 0.57
CA THR A 142 -1.04 11.72 -0.21
C THR A 142 -0.37 10.62 -1.05
N GLY A 143 0.66 10.97 -1.81
CA GLY A 143 1.40 10.01 -2.63
C GLY A 143 1.96 8.84 -1.82
N PRO A 144 2.81 9.10 -0.82
CA PRO A 144 3.37 8.04 0.03
C PRO A 144 2.31 7.22 0.78
N ALA A 145 1.19 7.83 1.21
CA ALA A 145 0.10 7.10 1.84
C ALA A 145 -0.57 6.14 0.85
N MET A 146 -0.80 6.57 -0.38
CA MET A 146 -1.40 5.70 -1.41
C MET A 146 -0.45 4.57 -1.81
N GLU A 147 0.85 4.84 -2.02
CA GLU A 147 1.86 3.82 -2.27
C GLU A 147 1.90 2.78 -1.14
N ASN A 148 1.87 3.24 0.11
CA ASN A 148 1.82 2.35 1.27
C ASN A 148 0.57 1.46 1.26
N LEU A 149 -0.60 2.00 0.88
CA LEU A 149 -1.83 1.23 0.74
C LEU A 149 -1.72 0.21 -0.40
N LEU A 150 -1.20 0.60 -1.56
CA LEU A 150 -1.04 -0.30 -2.71
C LEU A 150 -0.13 -1.49 -2.38
N ARG A 151 0.95 -1.29 -1.59
CA ARG A 151 1.80 -2.39 -1.09
C ARG A 151 1.02 -3.32 -0.16
N GLN A 152 0.21 -2.80 0.75
CA GLN A 152 -0.64 -3.63 1.62
C GLN A 152 -1.66 -4.44 0.82
N ILE A 153 -2.26 -3.85 -0.22
CA ILE A 153 -3.19 -4.52 -1.11
C ILE A 153 -2.47 -5.61 -1.92
N ALA A 154 -1.27 -5.34 -2.42
CA ALA A 154 -0.47 -6.33 -3.14
C ALA A 154 -0.15 -7.57 -2.27
N GLU A 155 0.18 -7.36 -0.99
CA GLU A 155 0.39 -8.48 -0.05
C GLU A 155 -0.90 -9.26 0.22
N GLU A 156 -2.02 -8.60 0.46
CA GLU A 156 -3.32 -9.24 0.69
C GLU A 156 -3.78 -10.00 -0.56
N SER A 157 -3.52 -9.47 -1.77
CA SER A 157 -3.89 -10.10 -3.03
C SER A 157 -3.21 -11.45 -3.29
N LYS A 158 -2.14 -11.77 -2.56
CA LYS A 158 -1.50 -13.10 -2.63
C LYS A 158 -2.34 -14.20 -1.99
N VAL A 159 -3.26 -13.86 -1.11
CA VAL A 159 -4.08 -14.80 -0.34
C VAL A 159 -5.58 -14.63 -0.57
N LYS A 160 -6.03 -13.49 -1.06
CA LYS A 160 -7.43 -13.17 -1.29
C LYS A 160 -7.60 -12.35 -2.56
N GLU A 161 -8.53 -12.73 -3.41
CA GLU A 161 -8.88 -11.93 -4.58
C GLU A 161 -9.41 -10.54 -4.17
N ILE A 162 -8.81 -9.48 -4.71
CA ILE A 162 -9.27 -8.11 -4.64
C ILE A 162 -9.90 -7.76 -5.98
N THR A 163 -11.16 -7.37 -6.00
CA THR A 163 -11.91 -7.19 -7.24
C THR A 163 -11.63 -5.85 -7.91
N GLU A 164 -11.58 -4.77 -7.14
CA GLU A 164 -11.32 -3.42 -7.63
C GLU A 164 -10.96 -2.46 -6.49
N LEU A 165 -10.37 -1.33 -6.85
CA LEU A 165 -10.08 -0.22 -5.95
C LEU A 165 -10.98 0.96 -6.29
N ARG A 166 -11.74 1.44 -5.31
CA ARG A 166 -12.60 2.62 -5.40
C ARG A 166 -12.13 3.71 -4.46
N ILE A 167 -12.09 4.93 -4.93
CA ILE A 167 -11.73 6.10 -4.14
C ILE A 167 -12.75 7.22 -4.41
N CYS A 168 -13.02 8.07 -3.43
CA CYS A 168 -13.74 9.32 -3.65
C CYS A 168 -12.75 10.44 -4.03
N LYS A 169 -13.22 11.62 -4.40
CA LYS A 169 -12.36 12.82 -4.56
C LYS A 169 -11.79 13.21 -3.19
N ILE A 170 -10.78 12.43 -2.74
CA ILE A 170 -10.13 12.63 -1.45
C ILE A 170 -9.51 14.01 -1.33
N ASN A 171 -9.33 14.50 -0.11
CA ASN A 171 -8.77 15.80 0.23
C ASN A 171 -9.61 17.01 -0.22
N SER A 172 -10.47 16.90 -1.23
CA SER A 172 -11.16 18.05 -1.83
C SER A 172 -12.28 18.63 -0.94
N GLY A 173 -12.92 17.79 -0.13
CA GLY A 173 -14.01 18.24 0.75
C GLY A 173 -13.52 19.05 1.96
N LEU A 174 -13.54 18.44 3.15
CA LEU A 174 -13.21 19.10 4.41
C LEU A 174 -11.72 19.47 4.56
N PHE A 175 -10.84 18.80 3.81
CA PHE A 175 -9.41 19.13 3.77
C PHE A 175 -9.09 20.32 2.84
N LYS A 176 -10.00 20.69 1.94
CA LYS A 176 -9.93 21.88 1.07
C LYS A 176 -8.70 21.91 0.16
N VAL A 177 -8.28 20.77 -0.34
CA VAL A 177 -7.28 20.65 -1.40
C VAL A 177 -8.00 20.58 -2.75
N PRO A 178 -7.62 21.32 -3.78
CA PRO A 178 -8.19 21.15 -5.11
C PRO A 178 -8.06 19.69 -5.58
N TRP A 179 -9.10 19.16 -6.23
CA TRP A 179 -9.06 17.78 -6.68
C TRP A 179 -7.97 17.54 -7.73
N GLU A 180 -7.78 18.49 -8.61
CA GLU A 180 -6.79 18.44 -9.68
C GLU A 180 -5.37 18.22 -9.13
N ASP A 181 -5.02 18.88 -8.03
CA ASP A 181 -3.71 18.74 -7.37
C ASP A 181 -3.56 17.33 -6.78
N THR A 182 -4.63 16.80 -6.17
CA THR A 182 -4.65 15.43 -5.65
C THR A 182 -4.57 14.40 -6.78
N LEU A 183 -5.28 14.61 -7.87
CA LEU A 183 -5.29 13.76 -9.05
C LEU A 183 -3.89 13.68 -9.70
N GLU A 184 -3.20 14.82 -9.81
CA GLU A 184 -1.83 14.86 -10.30
C GLU A 184 -0.89 14.01 -9.43
N VAL A 185 -0.99 14.13 -8.11
CA VAL A 185 -0.20 13.30 -7.17
C VAL A 185 -0.48 11.81 -7.39
N LEU A 186 -1.75 11.41 -7.52
CA LEU A 186 -2.12 10.01 -7.72
C LEU A 186 -1.59 9.45 -9.05
N ARG A 187 -1.70 10.21 -10.15
CA ARG A 187 -1.22 9.80 -11.48
C ARG A 187 0.31 9.69 -11.59
N ASN A 188 1.04 10.33 -10.69
CA ASN A 188 2.50 10.28 -10.66
C ASN A 188 3.05 9.15 -9.76
N ILE A 189 2.20 8.37 -9.09
CA ILE A 189 2.63 7.22 -8.28
C ILE A 189 3.24 6.16 -9.18
N LYS A 190 4.49 5.81 -8.91
CA LYS A 190 5.19 4.73 -9.58
C LYS A 190 4.75 3.38 -9.05
N LEU A 191 4.44 2.47 -9.95
CA LEU A 191 4.00 1.13 -9.58
C LEU A 191 5.20 0.22 -9.31
N GLU A 192 5.06 -0.60 -8.28
CA GLU A 192 5.97 -1.69 -7.95
C GLU A 192 5.32 -3.04 -8.33
N GLN A 193 6.12 -4.06 -8.46
CA GLN A 193 5.63 -5.39 -8.85
C GLN A 193 4.55 -5.91 -7.90
N GLY A 194 3.43 -6.35 -8.46
CA GLY A 194 2.28 -6.87 -7.71
C GLY A 194 1.31 -5.82 -7.22
N MET A 195 1.61 -4.51 -7.35
CA MET A 195 0.64 -3.47 -7.03
C MET A 195 -0.53 -3.47 -8.01
N PRO A 196 -1.76 -3.14 -7.55
CA PRO A 196 -2.86 -2.81 -8.43
C PRO A 196 -2.50 -1.63 -9.35
N THR A 197 -2.88 -1.73 -10.60
CA THR A 197 -2.52 -0.73 -11.62
C THR A 197 -3.57 0.36 -11.82
N THR A 198 -4.79 0.15 -11.33
CA THR A 198 -5.92 1.07 -11.56
C THR A 198 -6.67 1.34 -10.26
N VAL A 199 -7.07 2.58 -10.07
CA VAL A 199 -8.03 3.02 -9.06
C VAL A 199 -9.14 3.83 -9.74
N THR A 200 -10.40 3.55 -9.37
CA THR A 200 -11.56 4.26 -9.91
C THR A 200 -12.09 5.28 -8.90
N VAL A 201 -12.18 6.53 -9.33
CA VAL A 201 -12.71 7.65 -8.54
C VAL A 201 -14.21 7.73 -8.75
N PHE A 202 -14.96 7.64 -7.66
CA PHE A 202 -16.41 7.75 -7.67
C PHE A 202 -16.86 9.13 -7.17
N GLU A 203 -17.64 9.81 -7.99
CA GLU A 203 -18.31 11.06 -7.64
C GLU A 203 -19.82 10.85 -7.70
N ARG A 204 -20.51 11.21 -6.64
CA ARG A 204 -21.97 11.19 -6.65
C ARG A 204 -22.52 12.23 -7.63
N PRO A 205 -23.57 11.89 -8.40
CA PRO A 205 -24.27 12.82 -9.27
C PRO A 205 -24.79 14.04 -8.54
#